data_7bf7613dd85ec3d858822e5dba34d959
#
_entry.id   7bf7613dd85ec3d858822e5dba34d959
#
_cell.length_a   1.000
_cell.length_b   1.000
_cell.length_c   1.000
_cell.angle_alpha   90.00
_cell.angle_beta   90.00
_cell.angle_gamma   90.00
#
_symmetry.space_group_name_H-M   'P 1'
#
loop_
_entity.id
_entity.type
_entity.pdbx_description
1 polymer ?
#
loop_
_entity_poly.entity_id
_entity_poly.type
_entity_poly.pdbx_seq_one_letter_code
_entity_poly.pdbx_strand_id
1 'polypeptide(L)'
;MADDAVQEILASLISTTKINDSSRLAAIVQMRLHKTMSKKFSGIQDLGVKEGPFFVLHDTNMPSILVEVGFVTNHREGRQLKNKIYQKWLAESIARGIHDYLKEKAPSI
;
A
#
# COMPACT_ATOMS: atom_id res chain seq x y z
N MET A 1 -18.57 -33.43 3.77
CA MET A 1 -18.22 -33.51 5.19
C MET A 1 -18.23 -32.11 5.79
N ALA A 2 -18.57 -32.00 7.07
CA ALA A 2 -18.63 -30.71 7.77
C ALA A 2 -17.31 -29.94 7.71
N ASP A 3 -16.17 -30.67 7.67
CA ASP A 3 -14.84 -30.08 7.66
C ASP A 3 -14.55 -29.25 6.40
N ASP A 4 -15.05 -29.66 5.24
CA ASP A 4 -14.84 -28.93 4.00
C ASP A 4 -15.58 -27.58 4.00
N ALA A 5 -16.82 -27.58 4.50
CA ALA A 5 -17.62 -26.36 4.61
C ALA A 5 -17.00 -25.39 5.63
N VAL A 6 -16.52 -25.89 6.76
CA VAL A 6 -15.82 -25.07 7.76
C VAL A 6 -14.54 -24.49 7.20
N GLN A 7 -13.76 -25.28 6.46
CA GLN A 7 -12.52 -24.81 5.83
C GLN A 7 -12.78 -23.74 4.79
N GLU A 8 -13.83 -23.88 3.99
CA GLU A 8 -14.22 -22.85 3.01
C GLU A 8 -14.62 -21.54 3.69
N ILE A 9 -15.39 -21.63 4.78
CA ILE A 9 -15.78 -20.44 5.55
C ILE A 9 -14.56 -19.75 6.14
N LEU A 10 -13.65 -20.52 6.76
CA LEU A 10 -12.42 -19.98 7.33
C LEU A 10 -11.54 -19.33 6.28
N ALA A 11 -11.35 -19.97 5.13
CA ALA A 11 -10.58 -19.43 4.03
C ALA A 11 -11.18 -18.12 3.52
N SER A 12 -12.51 -18.04 3.41
CA SER A 12 -13.22 -16.85 3.00
C SER A 12 -13.05 -15.71 4.00
N LEU A 13 -13.13 -16.00 5.31
CA LEU A 13 -12.93 -15.01 6.36
C LEU A 13 -11.49 -14.49 6.39
N ILE A 14 -10.52 -15.37 6.24
CA ILE A 14 -9.10 -14.99 6.19
C ILE A 14 -8.84 -14.09 4.98
N SER A 15 -9.38 -14.44 3.82
CA SER A 15 -9.24 -13.65 2.59
C SER A 15 -9.87 -12.27 2.75
N THR A 16 -11.06 -12.17 3.32
CA THR A 16 -11.75 -10.91 3.58
C THR A 16 -10.96 -10.02 4.55
N THR A 17 -10.46 -10.60 5.63
CA THR A 17 -9.63 -9.88 6.60
C THR A 17 -8.37 -9.34 5.95
N LYS A 18 -7.69 -10.14 5.14
CA LYS A 18 -6.50 -9.70 4.39
C LYS A 18 -6.81 -8.52 3.47
N ILE A 19 -7.92 -8.58 2.73
CA ILE A 19 -8.34 -7.51 1.82
C ILE A 19 -8.61 -6.23 2.62
N ASN A 20 -9.35 -6.31 3.71
CA ASN A 20 -9.66 -5.16 4.56
C ASN A 20 -8.41 -4.54 5.16
N ASP A 21 -7.50 -5.34 5.69
CA ASP A 21 -6.24 -4.88 6.27
C ASP A 21 -5.33 -4.28 5.20
N SER A 22 -5.28 -4.87 4.01
CA SER A 22 -4.52 -4.33 2.89
C SER A 22 -5.07 -2.99 2.42
N SER A 23 -6.38 -2.84 2.35
CA SER A 23 -7.03 -1.57 1.98
C SER A 23 -6.72 -0.49 3.01
N ARG A 24 -6.71 -0.82 4.29
CA ARG A 24 -6.35 0.13 5.35
C ARG A 24 -4.88 0.54 5.26
N LEU A 25 -3.98 -0.43 5.06
CA LEU A 25 -2.56 -0.17 4.84
C LEU A 25 -2.36 0.75 3.63
N ALA A 26 -3.01 0.46 2.52
CA ALA A 26 -2.93 1.28 1.31
C ALA A 26 -3.39 2.71 1.55
N ALA A 27 -4.50 2.90 2.27
CA ALA A 27 -5.03 4.23 2.59
C ALA A 27 -4.05 5.04 3.43
N ILE A 28 -3.46 4.42 4.45
CA ILE A 28 -2.50 5.07 5.34
C ILE A 28 -1.21 5.44 4.59
N VAL A 29 -0.68 4.51 3.81
CA VAL A 29 0.53 4.75 2.99
C VAL A 29 0.27 5.86 1.97
N GLN A 30 -0.87 5.82 1.27
CA GLN A 30 -1.23 6.85 0.29
C GLN A 30 -1.33 8.23 0.93
N MET A 31 -1.97 8.32 2.07
CA MET A 31 -2.11 9.58 2.80
C MET A 31 -0.74 10.14 3.21
N ARG A 32 0.14 9.30 3.71
CA ARG A 32 1.49 9.71 4.11
C ARG A 32 2.33 10.12 2.91
N LEU A 33 2.27 9.35 1.84
CA LEU A 33 2.96 9.66 0.58
C LEU A 33 2.55 11.02 0.05
N HIS A 34 1.26 11.24 -0.13
CA HIS A 34 0.76 12.51 -0.67
C HIS A 34 1.13 13.68 0.22
N LYS A 35 0.95 13.55 1.52
CA LYS A 35 1.28 14.60 2.49
C LYS A 35 2.76 14.98 2.44
N THR A 36 3.65 14.01 2.46
CA THR A 36 5.09 14.25 2.48
C THR A 36 5.60 14.75 1.14
N MET A 37 5.22 14.07 0.05
CA MET A 37 5.71 14.41 -1.27
C MET A 37 5.21 15.77 -1.76
N SER A 38 3.97 16.12 -1.43
CA SER A 38 3.39 17.42 -1.81
C SER A 38 4.09 18.60 -1.14
N LYS A 39 4.67 18.40 0.04
CA LYS A 39 5.45 19.43 0.73
C LYS A 39 6.83 19.62 0.13
N LYS A 40 7.38 18.58 -0.49
CA LYS A 40 8.76 18.57 -1.01
C LYS A 40 8.83 18.86 -2.49
N PHE A 41 7.82 18.49 -3.25
CA PHE A 41 7.82 18.55 -4.71
C PHE A 41 6.51 19.10 -5.23
N SER A 42 6.58 19.82 -6.36
CA SER A 42 5.39 20.33 -7.04
C SER A 42 4.77 19.26 -7.94
N GLY A 43 3.47 19.41 -8.23
CA GLY A 43 2.78 18.57 -9.20
C GLY A 43 2.50 17.14 -8.73
N ILE A 44 2.56 16.89 -7.44
CA ILE A 44 2.23 15.58 -6.87
C ILE A 44 0.70 15.42 -6.85
N GLN A 45 0.22 14.36 -7.49
CA GLN A 45 -1.20 14.05 -7.56
C GLN A 45 -1.54 12.89 -6.64
N ASP A 46 -2.70 12.97 -6.01
CA ASP A 46 -3.27 11.87 -5.24
C ASP A 46 -4.30 11.16 -6.13
N LEU A 47 -3.91 10.04 -6.70
CA LEU A 47 -4.79 9.22 -7.53
C LEU A 47 -5.59 8.21 -6.72
N GLY A 48 -5.42 8.22 -5.41
CA GLY A 48 -6.18 7.37 -4.49
C GLY A 48 -5.69 5.94 -4.43
N VAL A 49 -6.48 5.12 -3.77
CA VAL A 49 -6.25 3.69 -3.60
C VAL A 49 -7.26 2.93 -4.46
N LYS A 50 -6.77 1.90 -5.15
CA LYS A 50 -7.62 1.08 -6.02
C LYS A 50 -7.42 -0.39 -5.69
N GLU A 51 -8.49 -1.15 -5.75
CA GLU A 51 -8.44 -2.60 -5.70
C GLU A 51 -8.28 -3.16 -7.11
N GLY A 52 -7.59 -4.30 -7.21
CA GLY A 52 -7.41 -4.94 -8.48
C GLY A 52 -6.83 -6.34 -8.33
N PRO A 53 -6.94 -7.18 -9.37
CA PRO A 53 -6.41 -8.53 -9.37
C PRO A 53 -4.89 -8.53 -9.61
N PHE A 54 -4.12 -8.02 -8.66
CA PHE A 54 -2.67 -7.94 -8.77
C PHE A 54 -2.04 -9.28 -8.41
N PHE A 55 -1.50 -9.93 -9.41
CA PHE A 55 -0.90 -11.26 -9.27
C PHE A 55 0.22 -11.31 -8.23
N VAL A 56 1.02 -10.24 -8.17
CA VAL A 56 2.14 -10.14 -7.24
C VAL A 56 1.71 -10.16 -5.77
N LEU A 57 0.44 -9.87 -5.47
CA LEU A 57 -0.09 -9.83 -4.12
C LEU A 57 -0.85 -11.11 -3.73
N HIS A 58 -0.97 -12.08 -4.65
CA HIS A 58 -1.92 -13.18 -4.54
C HIS A 58 -1.56 -14.22 -3.49
N ASP A 59 -0.29 -14.54 -3.33
CA ASP A 59 0.17 -15.67 -2.51
C ASP A 59 0.64 -15.28 -1.11
N THR A 60 0.26 -14.11 -0.63
CA THR A 60 0.67 -13.65 0.70
C THR A 60 -0.44 -13.86 1.73
N ASN A 61 -0.05 -14.23 2.96
CA ASN A 61 -0.97 -14.39 4.09
C ASN A 61 -1.04 -13.15 4.98
N MET A 62 -0.43 -12.06 4.56
CA MET A 62 -0.34 -10.82 5.31
C MET A 62 -0.88 -9.67 4.48
N PRO A 63 -1.22 -8.54 5.09
CA PRO A 63 -1.61 -7.35 4.35
C PRO A 63 -0.54 -6.99 3.31
N SER A 64 -0.98 -6.72 2.08
CA SER A 64 -0.07 -6.51 0.95
C SER A 64 -0.61 -5.40 0.06
N ILE A 65 0.29 -4.55 -0.41
CA ILE A 65 -0.05 -3.47 -1.34
C ILE A 65 0.98 -3.37 -2.44
N LEU A 66 0.56 -2.81 -3.56
CA LEU A 66 1.41 -2.39 -4.65
C LEU A 66 1.42 -0.87 -4.69
N VAL A 67 2.60 -0.28 -4.57
CA VAL A 67 2.75 1.18 -4.66
C VAL A 67 3.26 1.53 -6.05
N GLU A 68 2.43 2.22 -6.81
CA GLU A 68 2.81 2.71 -8.14
C GLU A 68 3.32 4.14 -8.00
N VAL A 69 4.61 4.32 -8.22
CA VAL A 69 5.31 5.59 -7.93
C VAL A 69 5.39 6.53 -9.13
N GLY A 70 4.99 6.07 -10.31
CA GLY A 70 4.98 6.88 -11.53
C GLY A 70 5.15 6.03 -12.79
N PHE A 71 5.02 6.69 -13.93
CA PHE A 71 5.16 6.06 -15.23
C PHE A 71 6.50 6.45 -15.86
N VAL A 72 7.37 5.49 -16.10
CA VAL A 72 8.69 5.74 -16.71
C VAL A 72 8.59 6.24 -18.15
N THR A 73 7.46 5.98 -18.81
CA THR A 73 7.19 6.45 -20.17
C THR A 73 6.83 7.94 -20.23
N ASN A 74 6.45 8.53 -19.10
CA ASN A 74 6.26 9.97 -18.98
C ASN A 74 7.62 10.62 -18.70
N HIS A 75 8.05 11.56 -19.55
CA HIS A 75 9.39 12.17 -19.43
C HIS A 75 9.62 12.86 -18.08
N ARG A 76 8.62 13.56 -17.58
CA ARG A 76 8.72 14.25 -16.27
C ARG A 76 8.82 13.25 -15.13
N GLU A 77 7.91 12.29 -15.09
CA GLU A 77 7.88 11.26 -14.04
C GLU A 77 9.12 10.37 -14.10
N GLY A 78 9.55 9.99 -15.30
CA GLY A 78 10.77 9.21 -15.49
C GLY A 78 12.00 9.92 -14.98
N ARG A 79 12.11 11.24 -15.18
CA ARG A 79 13.21 12.04 -14.64
C ARG A 79 13.15 12.13 -13.11
N GLN A 80 11.97 12.32 -12.54
CA GLN A 80 11.80 12.33 -11.09
C GLN A 80 12.22 11.00 -10.47
N LEU A 81 11.82 9.88 -11.08
CA LEU A 81 12.16 8.55 -10.57
C LEU A 81 13.66 8.25 -10.60
N LYS A 82 14.43 8.93 -11.47
CA LYS A 82 15.88 8.82 -11.51
C LYS A 82 16.57 9.69 -10.46
N ASN A 83 15.89 10.65 -9.89
CA ASN A 83 16.45 11.56 -8.90
C ASN A 83 16.56 10.86 -7.55
N LYS A 84 17.76 10.80 -6.99
CA LYS A 84 18.02 10.10 -5.73
C LYS A 84 17.33 10.75 -4.54
N ILE A 85 17.19 12.06 -4.53
CA ILE A 85 16.47 12.77 -3.46
C ILE A 85 14.99 12.42 -3.50
N TYR A 86 14.41 12.37 -4.69
CA TYR A 86 13.02 11.96 -4.89
C TYR A 86 12.80 10.53 -4.41
N GLN A 87 13.69 9.61 -4.79
CA GLN A 87 13.64 8.21 -4.35
C GLN A 87 13.71 8.09 -2.83
N LYS A 88 14.60 8.86 -2.21
CA LYS A 88 14.76 8.87 -0.75
C LYS A 88 13.46 9.25 -0.06
N TRP A 89 12.82 10.32 -0.50
CA TRP A 89 11.57 10.77 0.11
C TRP A 89 10.40 9.83 -0.16
N LEU A 90 10.35 9.19 -1.34
CA LEU A 90 9.39 8.12 -1.61
C LEU A 90 9.56 6.97 -0.60
N ALA A 91 10.77 6.46 -0.49
CA ALA A 91 11.08 5.34 0.40
C ALA A 91 10.75 5.68 1.86
N GLU A 92 11.14 6.86 2.31
CA GLU A 92 10.89 7.31 3.68
C GLU A 92 9.39 7.49 3.94
N SER A 93 8.66 8.03 2.98
CA SER A 93 7.21 8.21 3.11
C SER A 93 6.48 6.87 3.20
N ILE A 94 6.87 5.90 2.38
CA ILE A 94 6.31 4.55 2.42
C ILE A 94 6.61 3.89 3.77
N ALA A 95 7.86 3.97 4.22
CA ALA A 95 8.26 3.39 5.50
C ALA A 95 7.47 4.01 6.67
N ARG A 96 7.28 5.31 6.67
CA ARG A 96 6.48 6.00 7.69
C ARG A 96 5.01 5.60 7.62
N GLY A 97 4.46 5.42 6.42
CA GLY A 97 3.10 4.94 6.25
C GLY A 97 2.91 3.54 6.81
N ILE A 98 3.85 2.65 6.56
CA ILE A 98 3.84 1.30 7.12
C ILE A 98 3.93 1.37 8.66
N HIS A 99 4.81 2.22 9.17
CA HIS A 99 4.94 2.41 10.63
C HIS A 99 3.64 2.92 11.24
N ASP A 100 3.00 3.90 10.62
CA ASP A 100 1.72 4.43 11.08
C ASP A 100 0.64 3.32 11.13
N TYR A 101 0.62 2.46 10.11
CA TYR A 101 -0.30 1.33 10.06
C TYR A 101 -0.04 0.34 11.19
N LEU A 102 1.22 -0.04 11.40
CA LEU A 102 1.60 -0.97 12.47
C LEU A 102 1.28 -0.40 13.84
N LYS A 103 1.47 0.89 14.04
CA LYS A 103 1.13 1.58 15.28
C LYS A 103 -0.38 1.56 15.54
N GLU A 104 -1.20 1.74 14.50
CA GLU A 104 -2.65 1.65 14.60
C GLU A 104 -3.10 0.23 15.00
N LYS A 105 -2.41 -0.80 14.51
CA LYS A 105 -2.71 -2.21 14.80
C LYS A 105 -2.14 -2.69 16.12
N ALA A 106 -1.22 -1.96 16.75
CA ALA A 106 -0.64 -2.35 18.02
C ALA A 106 -1.70 -2.39 19.10
N PRO A 107 -1.69 -3.42 19.97
CA PRO A 107 -2.65 -3.48 21.06
C PRO A 107 -2.44 -2.34 22.03
N SER A 108 -3.54 -1.76 22.50
CA SER A 108 -3.53 -0.79 23.59
C SER A 108 -3.19 -1.49 24.90
N ILE A 109 -2.24 -0.97 25.63
CA ILE A 109 -1.86 -1.48 26.94
C ILE A 109 -2.43 -0.58 28.02
#